data_89aad8d63dda09694a8ccf0d5cf92b58
#
_entry.id   89aad8d63dda09694a8ccf0d5cf92b58
#
_cell.length_a   1.000
_cell.length_b   1.000
_cell.length_c   1.000
_cell.angle_alpha   90.00
_cell.angle_beta   90.00
_cell.angle_gamma   90.00
#
_symmetry.space_group_name_H-M   'P 1'
#
loop_
_entity.id
_entity.type
_entity.pdbx_description
1 polymer ?
#
loop_
_entity_poly.entity_id
_entity_poly.type
_entity_poly.pdbx_seq_one_letter_code
_entity_poly.pdbx_strand_id
1 'polypeptide(L)'
;MILPAGMDSGQSLAAEMRSAFSENGLLAGSSDFEYRPEQQEMAEAVGRSLERESYLVVEAGTGVGKSLAYLLPAVHYGLESGRKAVFSTHTINLQEQLLRKDLPLVRKLAGRPFRAALLKGRGNYVCPARLKQARMNSGDLFSSSESDELEAIWKWFETTQDGTLSDMDFQPTPKVWQMVCSEAEICS
;
A
#
# COMPACT_ATOMS: atom_id res chain seq x y z
N MET A 1 -1.84 30.15 3.78
CA MET A 1 -1.28 28.82 4.14
C MET A 1 -1.57 28.61 5.63
N ILE A 2 -2.70 27.98 5.95
CA ILE A 2 -3.09 27.67 7.34
C ILE A 2 -2.47 26.31 7.63
N LEU A 3 -1.45 26.27 8.48
CA LEU A 3 -0.94 25.03 9.04
C LEU A 3 -2.08 24.42 9.88
N PRO A 4 -2.43 23.15 9.74
CA PRO A 4 -3.34 22.52 10.67
C PRO A 4 -2.69 22.58 12.05
N ALA A 5 -3.39 23.19 13.00
CA ALA A 5 -3.02 23.15 14.41
C ALA A 5 -2.83 21.68 14.80
N GLY A 6 -1.70 21.36 15.44
CA GLY A 6 -1.43 20.02 15.92
C GLY A 6 -2.64 19.53 16.72
N MET A 7 -3.05 18.28 16.45
CA MET A 7 -4.09 17.65 17.22
C MET A 7 -3.70 17.68 18.70
N ASP A 8 -4.64 18.06 19.53
CA ASP A 8 -4.42 18.40 20.95
C ASP A 8 -3.99 17.13 21.71
N SER A 9 -2.84 17.16 22.35
CA SER A 9 -2.21 16.04 23.05
C SER A 9 -2.98 15.53 24.28
N GLY A 10 -4.22 15.97 24.47
CA GLY A 10 -5.10 15.58 25.57
C GLY A 10 -6.38 14.84 25.15
N GLN A 11 -6.67 14.72 23.86
CA GLN A 11 -7.86 14.03 23.37
C GLN A 11 -7.54 12.56 23.02
N SER A 12 -8.55 11.65 23.18
CA SER A 12 -8.40 10.29 22.70
C SER A 12 -8.36 10.25 21.17
N LEU A 13 -7.63 9.29 20.60
CA LEU A 13 -7.57 9.08 19.14
C LEU A 13 -8.98 8.90 18.54
N ALA A 14 -9.88 8.24 19.27
CA ALA A 14 -11.27 8.10 18.86
C ALA A 14 -11.97 9.46 18.73
N ALA A 15 -11.75 10.37 19.67
CA ALA A 15 -12.33 11.72 19.62
C ALA A 15 -11.71 12.57 18.52
N GLU A 16 -10.40 12.44 18.28
CA GLU A 16 -9.71 13.08 17.17
C GLU A 16 -10.26 12.63 15.83
N MET A 17 -10.46 11.32 15.64
CA MET A 17 -11.04 10.76 14.41
C MET A 17 -12.48 11.22 14.22
N ARG A 18 -13.29 11.23 15.28
CA ARG A 18 -14.64 11.79 15.22
C ARG A 18 -14.63 13.24 14.72
N SER A 19 -13.72 14.07 15.23
CA SER A 19 -13.56 15.46 14.83
C SER A 19 -13.08 15.58 13.38
N ALA A 20 -12.04 14.82 13.00
CA ALA A 20 -11.43 14.88 11.68
C ALA A 20 -12.41 14.52 10.55
N PHE A 21 -13.26 13.51 10.78
CA PHE A 21 -14.26 13.02 9.82
C PHE A 21 -15.62 13.70 9.95
N SER A 22 -15.76 14.72 10.79
CA SER A 22 -17.03 15.47 10.90
C SER A 22 -17.27 16.35 9.67
N GLU A 23 -18.52 16.80 9.52
CA GLU A 23 -18.98 17.66 8.40
C GLU A 23 -18.11 18.92 8.23
N ASN A 24 -17.64 19.50 9.33
CA ASN A 24 -16.75 20.66 9.37
C ASN A 24 -15.34 20.33 9.88
N GLY A 25 -14.96 19.05 9.81
CA GLY A 25 -13.67 18.58 10.31
C GLY A 25 -12.49 18.79 9.35
N LEU A 26 -11.36 18.20 9.68
CA LEU A 26 -10.12 18.31 8.91
C LEU A 26 -10.29 17.92 7.44
N LEU A 27 -11.14 16.93 7.15
CA LEU A 27 -11.41 16.44 5.80
C LEU A 27 -12.27 17.39 4.98
N ALA A 28 -13.08 18.23 5.60
CA ALA A 28 -13.95 19.19 4.92
C ALA A 28 -13.20 20.20 4.03
N GLY A 29 -11.91 20.39 4.27
CA GLY A 29 -11.04 21.20 3.42
C GLY A 29 -10.59 20.53 2.10
N SER A 30 -10.94 19.26 1.87
CA SER A 30 -10.62 18.54 0.63
C SER A 30 -11.80 18.66 -0.35
N SER A 31 -11.52 19.04 -1.60
CA SER A 31 -12.53 19.25 -2.65
C SER A 31 -13.36 18.00 -2.96
N ASP A 32 -12.82 16.82 -2.67
CA ASP A 32 -13.43 15.52 -2.99
C ASP A 32 -14.04 14.85 -1.75
N PHE A 33 -14.09 15.56 -0.62
CA PHE A 33 -14.65 15.01 0.61
C PHE A 33 -16.16 15.28 0.67
N GLU A 34 -16.91 14.21 0.83
CA GLU A 34 -18.32 14.22 1.17
C GLU A 34 -18.48 13.59 2.56
N TYR A 35 -19.14 14.30 3.47
CA TYR A 35 -19.40 13.78 4.80
C TYR A 35 -20.28 12.53 4.74
N ARG A 36 -19.83 11.47 5.41
CA ARG A 36 -20.53 10.19 5.54
C ARG A 36 -20.44 9.71 6.97
N PRO A 37 -21.59 9.64 7.67
CA PRO A 37 -21.65 9.23 9.07
C PRO A 37 -20.98 7.86 9.31
N GLU A 38 -21.16 6.91 8.40
CA GLU A 38 -20.61 5.56 8.50
C GLU A 38 -19.08 5.56 8.41
N GLN A 39 -18.51 6.47 7.63
CA GLN A 39 -17.05 6.64 7.55
C GLN A 39 -16.49 7.20 8.86
N GLN A 40 -17.16 8.19 9.44
CA GLN A 40 -16.79 8.78 10.72
C GLN A 40 -16.88 7.75 11.85
N GLU A 41 -17.99 7.00 11.91
CA GLU A 41 -18.18 5.94 12.91
C GLU A 41 -17.09 4.87 12.82
N MET A 42 -16.77 4.44 11.59
CA MET A 42 -15.70 3.47 11.36
C MET A 42 -14.34 4.01 11.82
N ALA A 43 -14.00 5.24 11.47
CA ALA A 43 -12.72 5.85 11.85
C ALA A 43 -12.58 6.00 13.37
N GLU A 44 -13.65 6.40 14.05
CA GLU A 44 -13.72 6.47 15.51
C GLU A 44 -13.55 5.08 16.14
N ALA A 45 -14.24 4.06 15.61
CA ALA A 45 -14.14 2.69 16.12
C ALA A 45 -12.72 2.13 15.95
N VAL A 46 -12.06 2.40 14.83
CA VAL A 46 -10.65 2.02 14.60
C VAL A 46 -9.74 2.72 15.60
N GLY A 47 -9.90 4.03 15.80
CA GLY A 47 -9.12 4.79 16.78
C GLY A 47 -9.26 4.21 18.18
N ARG A 48 -10.49 3.93 18.60
CA ARG A 48 -10.78 3.31 19.91
C ARG A 48 -10.17 1.92 20.07
N SER A 49 -10.21 1.12 19.01
CA SER A 49 -9.64 -0.23 19.01
C SER A 49 -8.11 -0.21 19.15
N LEU A 50 -7.45 0.71 18.45
CA LEU A 50 -5.99 0.90 18.53
C LEU A 50 -5.56 1.34 19.93
N GLU A 51 -6.26 2.29 20.55
CA GLU A 51 -5.96 2.75 21.92
C GLU A 51 -6.13 1.66 22.97
N ARG A 52 -7.14 0.80 22.78
CA ARG A 52 -7.45 -0.29 23.72
C ARG A 52 -6.69 -1.58 23.43
N GLU A 53 -5.90 -1.60 22.38
CA GLU A 53 -5.23 -2.80 21.88
C GLU A 53 -6.20 -3.99 21.72
N SER A 54 -7.40 -3.71 21.18
CA SER A 54 -8.50 -4.66 21.05
C SER A 54 -8.77 -5.03 19.60
N TYR A 55 -9.48 -6.13 19.39
CA TYR A 55 -9.93 -6.53 18.06
C TYR A 55 -11.15 -5.70 17.63
N LEU A 56 -11.21 -5.43 16.32
CA LEU A 56 -12.35 -4.78 15.68
C LEU A 56 -12.69 -5.51 14.38
N VAL A 57 -13.95 -5.81 14.20
CA VAL A 57 -14.50 -6.32 12.93
C VAL A 57 -15.52 -5.31 12.45
N VAL A 58 -15.37 -4.86 11.20
CA VAL A 58 -16.26 -3.87 10.58
C VAL A 58 -16.79 -4.40 9.26
N GLU A 59 -18.11 -4.37 9.10
CA GLU A 59 -18.75 -4.53 7.82
C GLU A 59 -19.22 -3.15 7.33
N ALA A 60 -18.80 -2.76 6.15
CA ALA A 60 -19.20 -1.49 5.55
C ALA A 60 -19.37 -1.65 4.04
N GLY A 61 -20.41 -1.01 3.49
CA GLY A 61 -20.74 -1.04 2.07
C GLY A 61 -19.62 -0.50 1.16
N THR A 62 -19.77 -0.70 -0.14
CA THR A 62 -18.88 -0.08 -1.13
C THR A 62 -19.12 1.43 -1.17
N GLY A 63 -18.07 2.21 -1.41
CA GLY A 63 -18.19 3.67 -1.54
C GLY A 63 -18.17 4.47 -0.22
N VAL A 64 -18.24 3.83 0.95
CA VAL A 64 -18.21 4.52 2.27
C VAL A 64 -16.89 5.23 2.56
N GLY A 65 -15.82 4.95 1.80
CA GLY A 65 -14.50 5.54 2.07
C GLY A 65 -13.70 4.79 3.13
N LYS A 66 -13.87 3.47 3.23
CA LYS A 66 -13.22 2.59 4.21
C LYS A 66 -11.71 2.79 4.32
N SER A 67 -11.03 2.95 3.19
CA SER A 67 -9.56 3.07 3.16
C SER A 67 -9.08 4.22 4.04
N LEU A 68 -9.66 5.38 3.90
CA LEU A 68 -9.29 6.54 4.69
C LEU A 68 -9.66 6.36 6.17
N ALA A 69 -10.84 5.75 6.44
CA ALA A 69 -11.34 5.51 7.79
C ALA A 69 -10.45 4.58 8.64
N TYR A 70 -9.67 3.68 8.02
CA TYR A 70 -8.70 2.88 8.77
C TYR A 70 -7.25 3.38 8.63
N LEU A 71 -6.88 4.00 7.50
CA LEU A 71 -5.52 4.48 7.29
C LEU A 71 -5.17 5.66 8.20
N LEU A 72 -6.04 6.66 8.28
CA LEU A 72 -5.74 7.87 9.05
C LEU A 72 -5.54 7.58 10.53
N PRO A 73 -6.44 6.88 11.25
CA PRO A 73 -6.22 6.57 12.66
C PRO A 73 -5.01 5.66 12.88
N ALA A 74 -4.75 4.69 11.98
CA ALA A 74 -3.60 3.79 12.14
C ALA A 74 -2.26 4.51 11.92
N VAL A 75 -2.19 5.44 10.96
CA VAL A 75 -1.00 6.28 10.75
C VAL A 75 -0.79 7.21 11.94
N HIS A 76 -1.86 7.84 12.43
CA HIS A 76 -1.79 8.73 13.58
C HIS A 76 -1.30 7.98 14.84
N TYR A 77 -1.90 6.84 15.14
CA TYR A 77 -1.46 5.96 16.22
C TYR A 77 0.01 5.54 16.09
N GLY A 78 0.43 5.18 14.87
CA GLY A 78 1.82 4.81 14.59
C GLY A 78 2.81 5.94 14.81
N LEU A 79 2.43 7.18 14.46
CA LEU A 79 3.24 8.37 14.67
C LEU A 79 3.40 8.72 16.16
N GLU A 80 2.35 8.55 16.96
CA GLU A 80 2.37 8.83 18.40
C GLU A 80 3.05 7.71 19.21
N SER A 81 2.75 6.45 18.90
CA SER A 81 3.26 5.31 19.65
C SER A 81 4.63 4.81 19.19
N GLY A 82 5.13 5.25 18.03
CA GLY A 82 6.31 4.71 17.38
C GLY A 82 6.12 3.31 16.78
N ARG A 83 4.91 2.78 16.79
CA ARG A 83 4.58 1.45 16.25
C ARG A 83 4.36 1.47 14.74
N LYS A 84 4.53 0.32 14.10
CA LYS A 84 4.25 0.15 12.67
C LYS A 84 2.83 -0.34 12.47
N ALA A 85 2.11 0.24 11.51
CA ALA A 85 0.85 -0.30 11.01
C ALA A 85 1.10 -1.15 9.77
N VAL A 86 0.47 -2.32 9.71
CA VAL A 86 0.51 -3.23 8.56
C VAL A 86 -0.89 -3.38 7.99
N PHE A 87 -1.03 -3.11 6.69
CA PHE A 87 -2.29 -3.25 5.97
C PHE A 87 -2.18 -4.40 4.99
N SER A 88 -3.03 -5.41 5.15
CA SER A 88 -3.11 -6.54 4.22
C SER A 88 -4.34 -6.42 3.35
N THR A 89 -4.18 -6.61 2.05
CA THR A 89 -5.27 -6.58 1.08
C THR A 89 -5.21 -7.81 0.18
N HIS A 90 -6.35 -8.20 -0.38
CA HIS A 90 -6.42 -9.38 -1.23
C HIS A 90 -5.88 -9.13 -2.65
N THR A 91 -5.96 -7.90 -3.16
CA THR A 91 -5.59 -7.60 -4.55
C THR A 91 -4.44 -6.60 -4.65
N ILE A 92 -3.58 -6.78 -5.64
CA ILE A 92 -2.48 -5.87 -5.97
C ILE A 92 -3.04 -4.47 -6.31
N ASN A 93 -4.14 -4.42 -7.07
CA ASN A 93 -4.78 -3.14 -7.44
C ASN A 93 -5.16 -2.32 -6.20
N LEU A 94 -5.71 -2.95 -5.17
CA LEU A 94 -6.03 -2.24 -3.92
C LEU A 94 -4.77 -1.83 -3.16
N GLN A 95 -3.72 -2.65 -3.15
CA GLN A 95 -2.43 -2.27 -2.56
C GLN A 95 -1.87 -1.00 -3.23
N GLU A 96 -1.89 -0.96 -4.55
CA GLU A 96 -1.40 0.20 -5.31
C GLU A 96 -2.29 1.44 -5.13
N GLN A 97 -3.61 1.26 -5.07
CA GLN A 97 -4.54 2.33 -4.76
C GLN A 97 -4.22 2.96 -3.39
N LEU A 98 -4.04 2.13 -2.36
CA LEU A 98 -3.69 2.60 -1.02
C LEU A 98 -2.39 3.42 -1.04
N LEU A 99 -1.36 2.93 -1.73
CA LEU A 99 -0.06 3.61 -1.77
C LEU A 99 -0.09 4.89 -2.62
N ARG A 100 -0.69 4.83 -3.82
CA ARG A 100 -0.61 5.91 -4.82
C ARG A 100 -1.69 6.98 -4.68
N LYS A 101 -2.87 6.61 -4.14
CA LYS A 101 -4.01 7.51 -4.03
C LYS A 101 -4.32 7.89 -2.58
N ASP A 102 -4.48 6.91 -1.70
CA ASP A 102 -5.00 7.15 -0.36
C ASP A 102 -3.90 7.67 0.59
N LEU A 103 -2.70 7.10 0.58
CA LEU A 103 -1.59 7.54 1.43
C LEU A 103 -1.11 8.98 1.17
N PRO A 104 -1.06 9.52 -0.06
CA PRO A 104 -0.77 10.93 -0.29
C PRO A 104 -1.75 11.87 0.40
N LEU A 105 -3.05 11.51 0.44
CA LEU A 105 -4.05 12.26 1.18
C LEU A 105 -3.81 12.15 2.69
N VAL A 106 -3.58 10.93 3.20
CA VAL A 106 -3.26 10.71 4.63
C VAL A 106 -2.01 11.50 5.05
N ARG A 107 -0.97 11.60 4.20
CA ARG A 107 0.22 12.43 4.49
C ARG A 107 -0.11 13.90 4.66
N LYS A 108 -1.01 14.43 3.84
CA LYS A 108 -1.47 15.82 3.97
C LYS A 108 -2.24 16.05 5.28
N LEU A 109 -3.10 15.10 5.63
CA LEU A 109 -3.96 15.17 6.81
C LEU A 109 -3.18 14.95 8.12
N ALA A 110 -2.23 14.04 8.13
CA ALA A 110 -1.41 13.74 9.31
C ALA A 110 -0.48 14.91 9.72
N GLY A 111 -0.17 15.83 8.79
CA GLY A 111 0.66 17.02 9.06
C GLY A 111 2.12 16.71 9.45
N ARG A 112 2.50 15.43 9.47
CA ARG A 112 3.83 14.92 9.87
C ARG A 112 4.34 13.89 8.85
N PRO A 113 5.65 13.87 8.55
CA PRO A 113 6.22 12.91 7.63
C PRO A 113 6.23 11.49 8.22
N PHE A 114 5.91 10.50 7.40
CA PHE A 114 6.08 9.09 7.72
C PHE A 114 6.52 8.30 6.49
N ARG A 115 7.12 7.14 6.72
CA ARG A 115 7.53 6.22 5.66
C ARG A 115 6.47 5.14 5.47
N ALA A 116 6.17 4.84 4.22
CA ALA A 116 5.31 3.73 3.83
C ALA A 116 6.01 2.93 2.72
N ALA A 117 5.86 1.62 2.75
CA ALA A 117 6.38 0.71 1.75
C ALA A 117 5.30 -0.28 1.33
N LEU A 118 5.30 -0.65 0.05
CA LEU A 118 4.45 -1.70 -0.50
C LEU A 118 5.26 -2.99 -0.55
N LEU A 119 4.66 -4.08 -0.07
CA LEU A 119 5.22 -5.42 -0.19
C LEU A 119 4.19 -6.32 -0.88
N LYS A 120 4.57 -6.84 -2.04
CA LYS A 120 3.79 -7.82 -2.80
C LYS A 120 4.25 -9.25 -2.47
N GLY A 121 3.48 -10.25 -2.87
CA GLY A 121 3.92 -11.64 -2.81
C GLY A 121 5.20 -11.86 -3.64
N ARG A 122 6.08 -12.77 -3.21
CA ARG A 122 7.40 -13.01 -3.82
C ARG A 122 7.36 -13.21 -5.34
N GLY A 123 6.38 -13.95 -5.85
CA GLY A 123 6.22 -14.19 -7.29
C GLY A 123 6.00 -12.93 -8.13
N ASN A 124 5.77 -11.78 -7.50
CA ASN A 124 5.68 -10.49 -8.20
C ASN A 124 7.03 -9.78 -8.33
N TYR A 125 8.11 -10.34 -7.82
CA TYR A 125 9.44 -9.76 -7.89
C TYR A 125 10.37 -10.62 -8.74
N VAL A 126 11.19 -9.99 -9.56
CA VAL A 126 12.28 -10.68 -10.26
C VAL A 126 13.35 -11.12 -9.26
N CYS A 127 13.92 -12.31 -9.47
CA CYS A 127 15.07 -12.78 -8.74
C CYS A 127 16.34 -12.58 -9.60
N PRO A 128 17.31 -11.76 -9.21
CA PRO A 128 18.53 -11.52 -9.99
C PRO A 128 19.31 -12.79 -10.31
N ALA A 129 19.40 -13.72 -9.36
CA ALA A 129 20.10 -14.98 -9.54
C ALA A 129 19.42 -15.88 -10.57
N ARG A 130 18.09 -16.03 -10.49
CA ARG A 130 17.29 -16.82 -11.44
C ARG A 130 17.29 -16.21 -12.83
N LEU A 131 17.17 -14.89 -12.93
CA LEU A 131 17.25 -14.18 -14.21
C LEU A 131 18.60 -14.42 -14.89
N LYS A 132 19.69 -14.30 -14.14
CA LYS A 132 21.04 -14.58 -14.67
C LYS A 132 21.18 -16.04 -15.12
N GLN A 133 20.69 -16.98 -14.33
CA GLN A 133 20.73 -18.40 -14.66
C GLN A 133 19.88 -18.74 -15.90
N ALA A 134 18.67 -18.18 -16.00
CA ALA A 134 17.79 -18.35 -17.16
C ALA A 134 18.46 -17.85 -18.46
N ARG A 135 19.15 -16.70 -18.41
CA ARG A 135 19.91 -16.18 -19.57
C ARG A 135 21.08 -17.09 -19.96
N MET A 136 21.82 -17.62 -18.99
CA MET A 136 22.95 -18.54 -19.30
C MET A 136 22.48 -19.82 -19.98
N ASN A 137 21.28 -20.28 -19.70
CA ASN A 137 20.71 -21.52 -20.23
C ASN A 137 19.63 -21.27 -21.31
N SER A 138 19.56 -20.07 -21.86
CA SER A 138 18.47 -19.66 -22.77
C SER A 138 18.36 -20.54 -24.03
N GLY A 139 19.46 -21.01 -24.59
CA GLY A 139 19.48 -21.83 -25.79
C GLY A 139 18.82 -23.20 -25.65
N ASP A 140 18.79 -23.76 -24.43
CA ASP A 140 18.24 -25.09 -24.16
C ASP A 140 16.81 -25.06 -23.59
N LEU A 141 16.40 -23.93 -23.01
CA LEU A 141 15.16 -23.83 -22.23
C LEU A 141 14.04 -23.04 -22.93
N PHE A 142 14.38 -22.19 -23.86
CA PHE A 142 13.45 -21.22 -24.45
C PHE A 142 13.42 -21.26 -25.97
N SER A 143 12.25 -21.02 -26.55
CA SER A 143 12.10 -20.72 -27.96
C SER A 143 12.72 -19.34 -28.30
N SER A 144 12.86 -19.03 -29.56
CA SER A 144 13.41 -17.71 -29.97
C SER A 144 12.59 -16.54 -29.42
N SER A 145 11.26 -16.63 -29.43
CA SER A 145 10.39 -15.57 -28.89
C SER A 145 10.49 -15.45 -27.37
N GLU A 146 10.64 -16.56 -26.65
CA GLU A 146 10.83 -16.57 -25.20
C GLU A 146 12.21 -16.02 -24.80
N SER A 147 13.22 -16.25 -25.65
CA SER A 147 14.56 -15.68 -25.48
C SER A 147 14.57 -14.16 -25.68
N ASP A 148 13.80 -13.65 -26.65
CA ASP A 148 13.62 -12.20 -26.87
C ASP A 148 12.92 -11.55 -25.65
N GLU A 149 11.92 -12.24 -25.10
CA GLU A 149 11.22 -11.80 -23.90
C GLU A 149 12.14 -11.79 -22.68
N LEU A 150 12.96 -12.81 -22.50
CA LEU A 150 13.95 -12.88 -21.42
C LEU A 150 14.98 -11.75 -21.52
N GLU A 151 15.39 -11.36 -22.73
CA GLU A 151 16.29 -10.24 -22.96
C GLU A 151 15.60 -8.89 -22.68
N ALA A 152 14.32 -8.76 -22.98
CA ALA A 152 13.52 -7.60 -22.59
C ALA A 152 13.40 -7.46 -21.07
N ILE A 153 13.17 -8.58 -20.36
CA ILE A 153 13.17 -8.61 -18.88
C ILE A 153 14.53 -8.19 -18.32
N TRP A 154 15.62 -8.62 -18.94
CA TRP A 154 16.96 -8.22 -18.51
C TRP A 154 17.19 -6.72 -18.65
N LYS A 155 16.83 -6.12 -19.79
CA LYS A 155 16.95 -4.68 -20.02
C LYS A 155 16.12 -3.88 -19.00
N TRP A 156 14.90 -4.33 -18.74
CA TRP A 156 14.07 -3.72 -17.72
C TRP A 156 14.70 -3.86 -16.32
N PHE A 157 15.26 -5.02 -15.99
CA PHE A 157 15.91 -5.26 -14.70
C PHE A 157 17.07 -4.30 -14.42
N GLU A 158 17.80 -3.85 -15.44
CA GLU A 158 18.87 -2.87 -15.31
C GLU A 158 18.37 -1.46 -14.95
N THR A 159 17.10 -1.17 -15.13
CA THR A 159 16.49 0.16 -14.95
C THR A 159 15.44 0.22 -13.84
N THR A 160 14.83 -0.90 -13.47
CA THR A 160 13.80 -0.95 -12.43
C THR A 160 14.34 -0.53 -11.07
N GLN A 161 13.50 0.12 -10.26
CA GLN A 161 13.85 0.52 -8.90
C GLN A 161 13.36 -0.47 -7.86
N ASP A 162 12.26 -1.17 -8.12
CA ASP A 162 11.63 -2.07 -7.15
C ASP A 162 11.59 -3.54 -7.59
N GLY A 163 11.89 -3.83 -8.85
CA GLY A 163 11.93 -5.17 -9.42
C GLY A 163 10.57 -5.87 -9.48
N THR A 164 9.46 -5.13 -9.44
CA THR A 164 8.12 -5.72 -9.46
C THR A 164 7.58 -5.88 -10.86
N LEU A 165 6.86 -7.00 -11.10
CA LEU A 165 6.17 -7.25 -12.38
C LEU A 165 5.28 -6.09 -12.83
N SER A 166 4.66 -5.37 -11.89
CA SER A 166 3.80 -4.23 -12.22
C SER A 166 4.53 -2.94 -12.61
N ASP A 167 5.86 -2.92 -12.47
CA ASP A 167 6.73 -1.83 -12.91
C ASP A 167 7.17 -2.00 -14.38
N MET A 168 6.89 -3.17 -14.99
CA MET A 168 7.13 -3.40 -16.41
C MET A 168 6.10 -2.68 -17.29
N ASP A 169 6.56 -2.19 -18.41
CA ASP A 169 5.73 -1.62 -19.50
C ASP A 169 5.19 -2.68 -20.46
N PHE A 170 5.60 -3.93 -20.31
CA PHE A 170 5.10 -5.09 -21.04
C PHE A 170 4.75 -6.23 -20.08
N GLN A 171 3.96 -7.20 -20.55
CA GLN A 171 3.56 -8.34 -19.75
C GLN A 171 4.25 -9.61 -20.25
N PRO A 172 5.19 -10.17 -19.45
CA PRO A 172 5.86 -11.41 -19.81
C PRO A 172 4.89 -12.59 -19.81
N THR A 173 5.20 -13.59 -20.64
CA THR A 173 4.44 -14.84 -20.59
C THR A 173 4.61 -15.52 -19.22
N PRO A 174 3.56 -16.19 -18.71
CA PRO A 174 3.64 -16.87 -17.42
C PRO A 174 4.82 -17.83 -17.31
N LYS A 175 5.17 -18.53 -18.41
CA LYS A 175 6.30 -19.46 -18.45
C LYS A 175 7.62 -18.77 -18.21
N VAL A 176 7.90 -17.68 -18.93
CA VAL A 176 9.17 -16.93 -18.79
C VAL A 176 9.25 -16.27 -17.42
N TRP A 177 8.14 -15.66 -16.95
CA TRP A 177 8.11 -15.03 -15.63
C TRP A 177 8.37 -16.03 -14.49
N GLN A 178 7.76 -17.21 -14.52
CA GLN A 178 8.00 -18.27 -13.52
C GLN A 178 9.46 -18.71 -13.43
N MET A 179 10.21 -18.64 -14.52
CA MET A 179 11.63 -19.00 -14.53
C MET A 179 12.51 -17.95 -13.86
N VAL A 180 12.08 -16.69 -13.80
CA VAL A 180 12.88 -15.55 -13.31
C VAL A 180 12.34 -14.91 -12.03
N CYS A 181 11.09 -15.17 -11.64
CA CYS A 181 10.52 -14.59 -10.42
C CYS A 181 11.11 -15.23 -9.15
N SER A 182 10.93 -14.53 -8.02
CA SER A 182 11.39 -15.00 -6.72
C SER A 182 10.48 -16.11 -6.16
N GLU A 183 11.08 -17.19 -5.68
CA GLU A 183 10.41 -18.32 -5.04
C GLU A 183 10.93 -18.57 -3.62
N ALA A 184 10.04 -19.08 -2.75
CA ALA A 184 10.34 -19.25 -1.34
C ALA A 184 11.44 -20.29 -1.06
N GLU A 185 11.49 -21.36 -1.86
CA GLU A 185 12.41 -22.48 -1.65
C GLU A 185 13.76 -22.31 -2.33
N ILE A 186 13.88 -21.38 -3.29
CA ILE A 186 15.06 -21.22 -4.14
C ILE A 186 15.77 -19.90 -3.82
N CYS A 187 15.02 -18.86 -3.46
CA CYS A 187 15.54 -17.53 -3.17
C CYS A 187 15.56 -17.29 -1.65
N SER A 188 16.67 -17.61 -1.01
CA SER A 188 16.91 -17.33 0.42
C SER A 188 17.66 -16.00 0.59
#